data_806a4ab9d86f6b6a9b5c7e25fc370e1a
#
_entry.id   806a4ab9d86f6b6a9b5c7e25fc370e1a
#
_cell.length_a   1.000
_cell.length_b   1.000
_cell.length_c   1.000
_cell.angle_alpha   90.00
_cell.angle_beta   90.00
_cell.angle_gamma   90.00
#
_symmetry.space_group_name_H-M   'P 1'
#
loop_
_entity.id
_entity.type
_entity.pdbx_description
1 polymer ?
#
loop_
_entity_poly.entity_id
_entity_poly.type
_entity_poly.pdbx_seq_one_letter_code
_entity_poly.pdbx_strand_id
1 'polypeptide(L)'
;DRINYLQRRILLNSIAYYEHDSSSISDHFYDSICRQLVDLQKTYDEETGRDFSRDSEYGYVFYDFTGDTGYHLTSRLKRSDRLTLEFMTQVHLNNN
;
A
#
# COMPACT_ATOMS: atom_id res chain seq x y z
N ASP A 1 -11.19 -0.04 7.99
CA ASP A 1 -10.42 -1.27 8.03
C ASP A 1 -8.93 -0.96 7.98
N ARG A 2 -8.19 -1.53 8.93
CA ARG A 2 -6.76 -1.24 9.08
C ARG A 2 -5.94 -1.75 7.89
N ILE A 3 -6.29 -2.93 7.36
CA ILE A 3 -5.59 -3.49 6.20
C ILE A 3 -5.74 -2.57 4.99
N ASN A 4 -6.96 -2.17 4.67
CA ASN A 4 -7.21 -1.29 3.53
C ASN A 4 -6.48 0.05 3.70
N TYR A 5 -6.48 0.58 4.91
CA TYR A 5 -5.79 1.83 5.22
C TYR A 5 -4.29 1.73 4.96
N LEU A 6 -3.65 0.67 5.48
CA LEU A 6 -2.22 0.49 5.32
C LEU A 6 -1.83 0.19 3.87
N GLN A 7 -2.63 -0.62 3.17
CA GLN A 7 -2.40 -0.89 1.74
C GLN A 7 -2.39 0.42 0.96
N ARG A 8 -3.40 1.26 1.17
CA ARG A 8 -3.51 2.54 0.49
C ARG A 8 -2.33 3.45 0.82
N ARG A 9 -1.99 3.53 2.10
CA ARG A 9 -0.90 4.39 2.54
C ARG A 9 0.44 3.99 1.93
N ILE A 10 0.72 2.68 1.88
CA ILE A 10 1.95 2.17 1.27
C ILE A 10 1.98 2.52 -0.23
N LEU A 11 0.86 2.32 -0.93
CA LEU A 11 0.79 2.62 -2.36
C LEU A 11 0.98 4.12 -2.63
N LEU A 12 0.34 4.98 -1.84
CA LEU A 12 0.49 6.42 -2.00
C LEU A 12 1.94 6.86 -1.79
N ASN A 13 2.60 6.30 -0.79
CA ASN A 13 4.01 6.62 -0.53
C ASN A 13 4.92 6.06 -1.62
N SER A 14 4.60 4.88 -2.15
CA SER A 14 5.38 4.31 -3.25
C SER A 14 5.28 5.18 -4.51
N ILE A 15 4.08 5.65 -4.83
CA ILE A 15 3.89 6.55 -5.97
C ILE A 15 4.67 7.84 -5.76
N ALA A 16 4.53 8.45 -4.59
CA ALA A 16 5.24 9.71 -4.29
C ALA A 16 6.75 9.52 -4.39
N TYR A 17 7.27 8.45 -3.83
CA TYR A 17 8.71 8.21 -3.78
C TYR A 17 9.30 7.86 -5.15
N TYR A 18 8.68 6.88 -5.85
CA TYR A 18 9.27 6.35 -7.07
C TYR A 18 8.89 7.12 -8.33
N GLU A 19 7.75 7.79 -8.33
CA GLU A 19 7.26 8.47 -9.54
C GLU A 19 7.34 10.00 -9.45
N HIS A 20 7.34 10.55 -8.24
CA HIS A 20 7.40 12.01 -8.04
C HIS A 20 8.64 12.45 -7.27
N ASP A 21 9.54 11.52 -6.98
CA ASP A 21 10.78 11.77 -6.25
C ASP A 21 10.54 12.57 -4.96
N SER A 22 9.47 12.20 -4.26
CA SER A 22 9.04 12.88 -3.05
C SER A 22 8.59 11.86 -2.04
N SER A 23 8.81 12.11 -0.75
CA SER A 23 8.37 11.24 0.31
C SER A 23 7.87 12.06 1.48
N SER A 24 6.68 11.72 1.99
CA SER A 24 6.09 12.41 3.13
C SER A 24 6.41 11.73 4.45
N ILE A 25 7.04 10.57 4.41
CA ILE A 25 7.40 9.83 5.62
C ILE A 25 8.84 9.33 5.50
N SER A 26 9.45 9.05 6.67
CA SER A 26 10.81 8.51 6.72
C SER A 26 10.84 7.07 6.25
N ASP A 27 12.01 6.60 5.80
CA ASP A 27 12.21 5.20 5.43
C ASP A 27 11.90 4.27 6.59
N HIS A 28 12.28 4.68 7.80
CA HIS A 28 12.03 3.88 9.00
C HIS A 28 10.54 3.71 9.26
N PHE A 29 9.77 4.79 9.13
CA PHE A 29 8.33 4.73 9.31
C PHE A 29 7.67 3.89 8.21
N TYR A 30 8.12 4.05 6.97
CA TYR A 30 7.63 3.25 5.85
C TYR A 30 7.84 1.75 6.10
N ASP A 31 9.05 1.38 6.52
CA ASP A 31 9.35 -0.01 6.85
C ASP A 31 8.46 -0.53 7.96
N SER A 32 8.17 0.32 8.95
CA SER A 32 7.30 -0.04 10.07
C SER A 32 5.89 -0.37 9.60
N ILE A 33 5.31 0.46 8.74
CA ILE A 33 3.94 0.20 8.26
C ILE A 33 3.89 -1.00 7.32
N CYS A 34 4.96 -1.26 6.59
CA CYS A 34 5.04 -2.46 5.75
C CYS A 34 5.01 -3.72 6.61
N ARG A 35 5.78 -3.75 7.69
CA ARG A 35 5.79 -4.90 8.62
C ARG A 35 4.43 -5.08 9.29
N GLN A 36 3.80 -3.98 9.70
CA GLN A 36 2.46 -4.03 10.28
C GLN A 36 1.45 -4.64 9.31
N LEU A 37 1.53 -4.27 8.05
CA LEU A 37 0.60 -4.79 7.05
C LEU A 37 0.78 -6.29 6.86
N VAL A 38 2.03 -6.75 6.75
CA VAL A 38 2.31 -8.19 6.60
C VAL A 38 1.68 -8.97 7.76
N ASP A 39 1.90 -8.50 8.99
CA ASP A 39 1.34 -9.16 10.17
C ASP A 39 -0.18 -9.17 10.16
N LEU A 40 -0.81 -8.05 9.81
CA LEU A 40 -2.27 -7.95 9.77
C LEU A 40 -2.88 -8.84 8.70
N GLN A 41 -2.26 -8.91 7.53
CA GLN A 41 -2.76 -9.76 6.44
C GLN A 41 -2.67 -11.24 6.82
N LYS A 42 -1.55 -11.64 7.43
CA LYS A 42 -1.38 -13.02 7.91
C LYS A 42 -2.39 -13.36 9.01
N THR A 43 -2.55 -12.46 9.97
CA THR A 43 -3.50 -12.65 11.07
C THR A 43 -4.93 -12.76 10.54
N TYR A 44 -5.30 -11.94 9.57
CA TYR A 44 -6.62 -12.00 8.96
C TYR A 44 -6.89 -13.39 8.39
N ASP A 45 -5.96 -13.91 7.60
CA ASP A 45 -6.12 -15.22 6.99
C ASP A 45 -6.24 -16.32 8.04
N GLU A 46 -5.39 -16.26 9.07
CA GLU A 46 -5.37 -17.28 10.14
C GLU A 46 -6.62 -17.25 11.00
N GLU A 47 -7.10 -16.07 11.35
CA GLU A 47 -8.24 -15.93 12.25
C GLU A 47 -9.58 -16.11 11.57
N THR A 48 -9.71 -15.70 10.31
CA THR A 48 -10.99 -15.76 9.61
C THR A 48 -11.14 -16.99 8.72
N GLY A 49 -10.02 -17.65 8.37
CA GLY A 49 -10.04 -18.71 7.36
C GLY A 49 -10.32 -18.19 5.96
N ARG A 50 -10.26 -16.87 5.78
CA ARG A 50 -10.50 -16.22 4.49
C ARG A 50 -9.18 -15.72 3.92
N ASP A 51 -9.22 -15.17 2.72
CA ASP A 51 -8.04 -14.71 2.00
C ASP A 51 -8.08 -13.19 1.88
N PHE A 52 -7.14 -12.50 2.55
CA PHE A 52 -7.08 -11.04 2.51
C PHE A 52 -6.96 -10.51 1.08
N SER A 53 -6.29 -11.27 0.21
CA SER A 53 -6.06 -10.79 -1.16
C SER A 53 -7.34 -10.69 -1.96
N ARG A 54 -8.39 -11.39 -1.54
CA ARG A 54 -9.71 -11.33 -2.16
C ARG A 54 -10.62 -10.34 -1.43
N ASP A 55 -10.42 -10.17 -0.13
CA ASP A 55 -11.34 -9.42 0.72
C ASP A 55 -10.92 -7.96 0.91
N SER A 56 -9.65 -7.61 0.65
CA SER A 56 -9.19 -6.25 0.84
C SER A 56 -9.14 -5.48 -0.49
N GLU A 57 -9.15 -4.15 -0.37
CA GLU A 57 -9.29 -3.24 -1.51
C GLU A 57 -8.16 -3.40 -2.54
N TYR A 58 -6.92 -3.53 -2.05
CA TYR A 58 -5.75 -3.68 -2.92
C TYR A 58 -5.09 -5.04 -2.74
N GLY A 59 -5.87 -6.03 -2.30
CA GLY A 59 -5.35 -7.37 -2.08
C GLY A 59 -4.68 -7.96 -3.32
N TYR A 60 -5.20 -7.64 -4.50
CA TYR A 60 -4.62 -8.14 -5.76
C TYR A 60 -3.21 -7.61 -6.01
N VAL A 61 -2.83 -6.51 -5.34
CA VAL A 61 -1.48 -5.94 -5.42
C VAL A 61 -0.56 -6.56 -4.38
N PHE A 62 -1.09 -6.85 -3.19
CA PHE A 62 -0.30 -7.25 -2.02
C PHE A 62 -0.30 -8.74 -1.74
N TYR A 63 -0.82 -9.58 -2.65
CA TYR A 63 -1.01 -11.00 -2.37
C TYR A 63 0.27 -11.73 -1.97
N ASP A 64 1.43 -11.31 -2.44
CA ASP A 64 2.72 -11.91 -2.13
C ASP A 64 3.66 -10.96 -1.34
N PHE A 65 3.10 -9.94 -0.71
CA PHE A 65 3.90 -8.92 -0.04
C PHE A 65 4.57 -9.48 1.21
N THR A 66 5.89 -9.30 1.29
CA THR A 66 6.71 -9.81 2.40
C THR A 66 7.18 -8.70 3.34
N GLY A 67 6.81 -7.47 3.08
CA GLY A 67 7.24 -6.33 3.89
C GLY A 67 8.53 -5.67 3.40
N ASP A 68 9.09 -6.18 2.31
CA ASP A 68 10.26 -5.58 1.68
C ASP A 68 9.84 -4.36 0.85
N THR A 69 10.71 -3.93 -0.07
CA THR A 69 10.46 -2.74 -0.88
C THR A 69 9.12 -2.79 -1.61
N GLY A 70 8.45 -1.65 -1.70
CA GLY A 70 7.22 -1.51 -2.47
C GLY A 70 7.45 -1.14 -3.93
N TYR A 71 8.68 -1.29 -4.41
CA TYR A 71 9.07 -0.83 -5.76
C TYR A 71 8.18 -1.39 -6.86
N HIS A 72 7.86 -2.68 -6.81
CA HIS A 72 7.09 -3.34 -7.87
C HIS A 72 5.57 -3.26 -7.70
N LEU A 73 5.09 -2.78 -6.55
CA LEU A 73 3.66 -2.84 -6.22
C LEU A 73 2.82 -1.97 -7.15
N THR A 74 3.29 -0.77 -7.46
CA THR A 74 2.52 0.17 -8.27
C THR A 74 2.31 -0.31 -9.69
N SER A 75 3.20 -1.15 -10.21
CA SER A 75 3.06 -1.70 -11.56
C SER A 75 1.91 -2.68 -11.69
N ARG A 76 1.40 -3.19 -10.56
CA ARG A 76 0.29 -4.15 -10.54
C ARG A 76 -1.08 -3.48 -10.50
N LEU A 77 -1.13 -2.16 -10.30
CA LEU A 77 -2.38 -1.44 -10.15
C LEU A 77 -3.21 -1.43 -11.42
N LYS A 78 -4.50 -1.71 -11.27
CA LYS A 78 -5.47 -1.51 -12.35
C LYS A 78 -5.49 -0.03 -12.70
N ARG A 79 -5.82 0.28 -13.96
CA ARG A 79 -5.82 1.66 -14.43
C ARG A 79 -6.69 2.58 -13.57
N SER A 80 -7.89 2.14 -13.20
CA SER A 80 -8.80 2.95 -12.41
C SER A 80 -8.25 3.24 -11.02
N ASP A 81 -7.65 2.22 -10.38
CA ASP A 81 -7.04 2.40 -9.06
C ASP A 81 -5.82 3.31 -9.14
N ARG A 82 -5.02 3.14 -10.20
CA ARG A 82 -3.83 3.96 -10.39
C ARG A 82 -4.21 5.44 -10.55
N LEU A 83 -5.25 5.73 -11.33
CA LEU A 83 -5.71 7.11 -11.52
C LEU A 83 -6.20 7.72 -10.21
N THR A 84 -6.94 6.95 -9.43
CA THR A 84 -7.43 7.41 -8.13
C THR A 84 -6.27 7.71 -7.19
N LEU A 85 -5.31 6.80 -7.09
CA LEU A 85 -4.16 6.98 -6.20
C LEU A 85 -3.25 8.11 -6.68
N GLU A 86 -3.08 8.27 -7.99
CA GLU A 86 -2.33 9.40 -8.54
C GLU A 86 -2.98 10.72 -8.16
N PHE A 87 -4.30 10.82 -8.28
CA PHE A 87 -5.03 12.02 -7.89
C PHE A 87 -4.84 12.30 -6.39
N MET A 88 -4.97 11.28 -5.56
CA MET A 88 -4.77 11.44 -4.10
C MET A 88 -3.35 11.89 -3.78
N THR A 89 -2.35 11.35 -4.49
CA THR A 89 -0.96 11.74 -4.32
C THR A 89 -0.76 13.21 -4.67
N GLN A 90 -1.33 13.67 -5.77
CA GLN A 90 -1.22 15.06 -6.20
C GLN A 90 -1.88 16.01 -5.20
N VAL A 91 -3.05 15.66 -4.70
CA VAL A 91 -3.73 16.46 -3.67
C VAL A 91 -2.85 16.57 -2.44
N HIS A 92 -2.26 15.46 -1.99
CA HIS A 92 -1.39 15.45 -0.82
C HIS A 92 -0.16 16.33 -1.04
N LEU A 93 0.51 16.18 -2.19
CA LEU A 93 1.71 16.95 -2.48
C LEU A 93 1.42 18.45 -2.61
N ASN A 94 0.27 18.80 -3.21
CA ASN A 94 -0.11 20.20 -3.39
C ASN A 94 -0.51 20.89 -2.08
N ASN A 95 -0.93 20.11 -1.08
CA ASN A 95 -1.34 20.66 0.21
C ASN A 95 -0.19 20.74 1.22
N ASN A 96 0.98 20.28 0.83
CA ASN A 96 2.17 20.38 1.65
C ASN A 96 3.09 21.48 1.11
#